data_7aa49f5b4334743ed577a64cf15aa842
#
_entry.id   7aa49f5b4334743ed577a64cf15aa842
#
_cell.length_a   1.000
_cell.length_b   1.000
_cell.length_c   1.000
_cell.angle_alpha   90.00
_cell.angle_beta   90.00
_cell.angle_gamma   90.00
#
_symmetry.space_group_name_H-M   'P 1'
#
loop_
_entity.id
_entity.type
_entity.pdbx_description
1 polymer ?
#
loop_
_entity_poly.entity_id
_entity_poly.type
_entity_poly.pdbx_seq_one_letter_code
_entity_poly.pdbx_strand_id
1 'polypeptide(L)'
;MDEFRLLELKVYRDKIIKKHLIFIFLSFIISILLSILFFIIFKYKNAFLFLFALFLFHLPLYIYILLSEQKPKKKYQYSMGITLILTLCYSLSIILFTKTIYYHLFLYFITLSIYHYAEFFSELLFHFKDLQKDAFLIYENKRWVISTASSFIEYIVEMFFFQKYKDIKFFFILGLIMTIIGQYFRIAALFTGKSNFNHKVQMTKRKNHVLVKHGIYSICRHPSYSGFFIWSVGIEIMCINPLCTIAFAYILFNFFKYRIRGEEKYLIRFFGMEYIKYRKSVGILIPFVNLDKKTEKENLELYLEEHQDEANDQEIVNFLNDKEETAEKSEKNE
;
A
#
# COMPACT_ATOMS: atom_id res chain seq x y z
N MET A 1 13.59 27.67 -9.80
CA MET A 1 13.52 27.59 -8.30
C MET A 1 14.95 27.61 -7.85
N ASP A 2 15.33 28.65 -7.09
CA ASP A 2 16.71 28.95 -6.74
C ASP A 2 17.35 27.77 -6.00
N GLU A 3 18.59 27.47 -6.31
CA GLU A 3 19.40 26.39 -5.74
C GLU A 3 19.45 26.48 -4.20
N PHE A 4 19.47 27.70 -3.68
CA PHE A 4 19.36 27.99 -2.25
C PHE A 4 18.06 27.46 -1.61
N ARG A 5 16.92 27.66 -2.26
CA ARG A 5 15.61 27.18 -1.80
C ARG A 5 15.48 25.66 -1.83
N LEU A 6 16.18 25.00 -2.78
CA LEU A 6 16.30 23.55 -2.84
C LEU A 6 17.13 23.00 -1.69
N LEU A 7 18.21 23.68 -1.34
CA LEU A 7 19.08 23.32 -0.22
C LEU A 7 18.35 23.45 1.12
N GLU A 8 17.62 24.54 1.34
CA GLU A 8 16.80 24.74 2.54
C GLU A 8 15.75 23.63 2.70
N LEU A 9 15.06 23.25 1.63
CA LEU A 9 14.08 22.17 1.64
C LEU A 9 14.72 20.82 1.98
N LYS A 10 15.93 20.56 1.46
CA LYS A 10 16.69 19.33 1.75
C LYS A 10 17.10 19.27 3.22
N VAL A 11 17.69 20.34 3.76
CA VAL A 11 18.07 20.45 5.18
C VAL A 11 16.85 20.29 6.09
N TYR A 12 15.73 20.89 5.73
CA TYR A 12 14.49 20.78 6.49
C TYR A 12 13.93 19.35 6.47
N ARG A 13 13.94 18.68 5.32
CA ARG A 13 13.57 17.25 5.18
C ARG A 13 14.44 16.37 6.08
N ASP A 14 15.76 16.54 6.02
CA ASP A 14 16.71 15.73 6.78
C ASP A 14 16.54 15.94 8.30
N LYS A 15 16.19 17.15 8.73
CA LYS A 15 15.83 17.45 10.12
C LYS A 15 14.55 16.73 10.56
N ILE A 16 13.55 16.61 9.68
CA ILE A 16 12.32 15.87 9.96
C ILE A 16 12.63 14.37 10.06
N ILE A 17 13.38 13.81 9.12
CA ILE A 17 13.79 12.40 9.13
C ILE A 17 14.51 12.08 10.43
N LYS A 18 15.49 12.89 10.83
CA LYS A 18 16.24 12.70 12.08
C LYS A 18 15.33 12.72 13.32
N LYS A 19 14.35 13.64 13.37
CA LYS A 19 13.37 13.66 14.46
C LYS A 19 12.50 12.40 14.49
N HIS A 20 12.02 11.93 13.34
CA HIS A 20 11.24 10.70 13.27
C HIS A 20 12.05 9.49 13.73
N LEU A 21 13.31 9.35 13.31
CA LEU A 21 14.20 8.27 13.76
C LEU A 21 14.40 8.28 15.28
N ILE A 22 14.59 9.47 15.86
CA ILE A 22 14.71 9.61 17.33
C ILE A 22 13.40 9.18 18.01
N PHE A 23 12.24 9.62 17.52
CA PHE A 23 10.94 9.22 18.07
C PHE A 23 10.69 7.71 17.93
N ILE A 24 11.09 7.09 16.81
CA ILE A 24 11.03 5.64 16.63
C ILE A 24 11.81 4.94 17.75
N PHE A 25 13.05 5.34 17.93
CA PHE A 25 13.94 4.74 18.92
C PHE A 25 13.42 4.92 20.36
N LEU A 26 13.00 6.13 20.72
CA LEU A 26 12.44 6.40 22.06
C LEU A 26 11.13 5.63 22.29
N SER A 27 10.25 5.58 21.30
CA SER A 27 8.98 4.84 21.40
C SER A 27 9.21 3.35 21.56
N PHE A 28 10.21 2.81 20.87
CA PHE A 28 10.63 1.41 21.02
C PHE A 28 11.09 1.10 22.45
N ILE A 29 11.98 1.92 23.01
CA ILE A 29 12.46 1.76 24.38
C ILE A 29 11.31 1.86 25.39
N ILE A 30 10.48 2.89 25.26
CA ILE A 30 9.33 3.10 26.16
C ILE A 30 8.36 1.92 26.11
N SER A 31 8.05 1.41 24.91
CA SER A 31 7.14 0.26 24.75
C SER A 31 7.70 -1.01 25.40
N ILE A 32 9.01 -1.28 25.26
CA ILE A 32 9.67 -2.40 25.92
C ILE A 32 9.60 -2.23 27.46
N LEU A 33 9.95 -1.07 27.96
CA LEU A 33 9.93 -0.80 29.41
C LEU A 33 8.51 -0.94 29.98
N LEU A 34 7.50 -0.42 29.32
CA LEU A 34 6.10 -0.56 29.73
C LEU A 34 5.65 -2.02 29.68
N SER A 35 6.06 -2.80 28.69
CA SER A 35 5.73 -4.21 28.57
C SER A 35 6.38 -5.05 29.68
N ILE A 36 7.63 -4.74 30.02
CA ILE A 36 8.33 -5.38 31.16
C ILE A 36 7.68 -5.03 32.49
N LEU A 37 7.38 -3.76 32.71
CA LEU A 37 6.72 -3.27 33.92
C LEU A 37 5.36 -3.93 34.10
N PHE A 38 4.58 -4.03 33.04
CA PHE A 38 3.29 -4.69 33.06
C PHE A 38 3.40 -6.18 33.35
N PHE A 39 4.36 -6.88 32.74
CA PHE A 39 4.67 -8.27 33.00
C PHE A 39 4.97 -8.51 34.50
N ILE A 40 5.72 -7.60 35.12
CA ILE A 40 6.07 -7.67 36.55
C ILE A 40 4.82 -7.46 37.44
N ILE A 41 3.97 -6.49 37.10
CA ILE A 41 2.81 -6.10 37.92
C ILE A 41 1.69 -7.14 37.85
N PHE A 42 1.36 -7.66 36.69
CA PHE A 42 0.13 -8.43 36.45
C PHE A 42 0.29 -9.95 36.35
N LYS A 43 1.50 -10.49 36.48
CA LYS A 43 1.76 -11.94 36.57
C LYS A 43 0.84 -12.80 35.65
N TYR A 44 0.78 -12.52 34.37
CA TYR A 44 0.09 -13.32 33.31
C TYR A 44 -1.45 -13.39 33.34
N LYS A 45 -2.16 -12.90 34.34
CA LYS A 45 -3.57 -13.29 34.50
C LYS A 45 -4.62 -12.50 33.72
N ASN A 46 -4.29 -11.34 33.08
CA ASN A 46 -5.31 -10.54 32.41
C ASN A 46 -4.84 -9.81 31.14
N ALA A 47 -4.68 -10.56 30.05
CA ALA A 47 -4.42 -9.98 28.73
C ALA A 47 -5.48 -8.93 28.30
N PHE A 48 -6.74 -9.10 28.73
CA PHE A 48 -7.82 -8.17 28.45
C PHE A 48 -7.65 -6.84 29.20
N LEU A 49 -7.29 -6.88 30.50
CA LEU A 49 -7.03 -5.64 31.27
C LEU A 49 -5.84 -4.87 30.71
N PHE A 50 -4.88 -5.59 30.17
CA PHE A 50 -3.73 -5.03 29.52
C PHE A 50 -4.08 -4.36 28.18
N LEU A 51 -4.88 -4.99 27.33
CA LEU A 51 -5.43 -4.40 26.11
C LEU A 51 -6.25 -3.14 26.41
N PHE A 52 -7.04 -3.19 27.47
CA PHE A 52 -7.87 -2.07 27.91
C PHE A 52 -7.02 -0.91 28.45
N ALA A 53 -6.01 -1.19 29.29
CA ALA A 53 -5.08 -0.18 29.79
C ALA A 53 -4.33 0.53 28.64
N LEU A 54 -4.05 -0.19 27.58
CA LEU A 54 -3.42 0.36 26.38
C LEU A 54 -4.34 1.21 25.54
N PHE A 55 -5.53 0.74 25.31
CA PHE A 55 -6.56 1.53 24.67
C PHE A 55 -6.72 2.85 25.44
N LEU A 56 -6.78 2.79 26.76
CA LEU A 56 -6.84 3.98 27.63
C LEU A 56 -5.57 4.85 27.53
N PHE A 57 -4.39 4.25 27.39
CA PHE A 57 -3.14 5.02 27.24
C PHE A 57 -3.04 5.71 25.86
N HIS A 58 -3.57 5.07 24.80
CA HIS A 58 -3.58 5.64 23.46
C HIS A 58 -4.78 6.57 23.23
N LEU A 59 -5.84 6.43 24.01
CA LEU A 59 -7.06 7.24 23.89
C LEU A 59 -6.78 8.75 24.00
N PRO A 60 -5.99 9.27 24.97
CA PRO A 60 -5.64 10.68 25.02
C PRO A 60 -4.84 11.15 23.80
N LEU A 61 -3.96 10.31 23.29
CA LEU A 61 -3.21 10.61 22.07
C LEU A 61 -4.12 10.64 20.84
N TYR A 62 -5.07 9.71 20.75
CA TYR A 62 -6.08 9.65 19.70
C TYR A 62 -7.04 10.86 19.78
N ILE A 63 -7.49 11.22 20.98
CA ILE A 63 -8.29 12.43 21.23
C ILE A 63 -7.48 13.69 20.89
N TYR A 64 -6.21 13.75 21.27
CA TYR A 64 -5.32 14.86 20.90
C TYR A 64 -5.16 14.98 19.37
N ILE A 65 -5.06 13.88 18.65
CA ILE A 65 -5.01 13.84 17.19
C ILE A 65 -6.32 14.37 16.60
N LEU A 66 -7.46 13.89 17.09
CA LEU A 66 -8.79 14.34 16.65
C LEU A 66 -9.04 15.83 16.91
N LEU A 67 -8.67 16.30 18.11
CA LEU A 67 -8.82 17.71 18.49
C LEU A 67 -7.78 18.63 17.84
N SER A 68 -6.70 18.09 17.30
CA SER A 68 -5.64 18.85 16.64
C SER A 68 -5.93 19.22 15.18
N GLU A 69 -7.11 18.90 14.65
CA GLU A 69 -7.51 19.25 13.27
C GLU A 69 -7.34 20.74 12.93
N GLN A 70 -7.41 21.60 13.94
CA GLN A 70 -7.20 23.06 13.76
C GLN A 70 -5.72 23.47 13.79
N LYS A 71 -4.76 22.57 13.97
CA LYS A 71 -3.33 22.88 14.09
C LYS A 71 -2.52 22.51 12.83
N PRO A 72 -1.37 23.17 12.59
CA PRO A 72 -0.65 23.05 11.32
C PRO A 72 -0.31 21.61 10.94
N LYS A 73 -0.46 21.27 9.65
CA LYS A 73 -0.27 19.97 8.96
C LYS A 73 0.88 19.09 9.53
N LYS A 74 1.95 19.71 10.02
CA LYS A 74 3.15 19.04 10.56
C LYS A 74 2.92 18.29 11.88
N LYS A 75 2.12 18.84 12.79
CA LYS A 75 1.88 18.23 14.11
C LYS A 75 1.06 16.94 13.99
N TYR A 76 0.11 16.91 13.05
CA TYR A 76 -0.68 15.73 12.75
C TYR A 76 0.20 14.55 12.26
N GLN A 77 1.10 14.81 11.30
CA GLN A 77 2.01 13.80 10.78
C GLN A 77 2.91 13.20 11.86
N TYR A 78 3.45 14.02 12.77
CA TYR A 78 4.23 13.54 13.90
C TYR A 78 3.40 12.68 14.86
N SER A 79 2.21 13.12 15.23
CA SER A 79 1.34 12.40 16.15
C SER A 79 0.94 11.04 15.59
N MET A 80 0.59 10.97 14.29
CA MET A 80 0.22 9.74 13.62
C MET A 80 1.41 8.77 13.52
N GLY A 81 2.59 9.27 13.15
CA GLY A 81 3.80 8.47 13.10
C GLY A 81 4.14 7.85 14.45
N ILE A 82 4.05 8.64 15.54
CA ILE A 82 4.25 8.15 16.91
C ILE A 82 3.24 7.07 17.26
N THR A 83 1.95 7.27 16.95
CA THR A 83 0.89 6.29 17.22
C THR A 83 1.15 4.96 16.54
N LEU A 84 1.50 4.98 15.24
CA LEU A 84 1.80 3.76 14.49
C LEU A 84 3.01 3.01 15.05
N ILE A 85 4.06 3.75 15.44
CA ILE A 85 5.26 3.13 16.03
C ILE A 85 4.95 2.54 17.40
N LEU A 86 4.22 3.25 18.25
CA LEU A 86 3.78 2.74 19.53
C LEU A 86 2.93 1.47 19.34
N THR A 87 2.01 1.46 18.39
CA THR A 87 1.17 0.28 18.07
C THR A 87 2.02 -0.89 17.63
N LEU A 88 3.03 -0.67 16.74
CA LEU A 88 3.97 -1.67 16.30
C LEU A 88 4.77 -2.27 17.46
N CYS A 89 5.48 -1.42 18.19
CA CYS A 89 6.36 -1.84 19.29
C CYS A 89 5.59 -2.60 20.36
N TYR A 90 4.40 -2.15 20.61
CA TYR A 90 3.50 -2.68 21.59
C TYR A 90 2.95 -4.05 21.19
N SER A 91 2.42 -4.18 19.98
CA SER A 91 1.96 -5.46 19.44
C SER A 91 3.08 -6.50 19.43
N LEU A 92 4.29 -6.07 19.05
CA LEU A 92 5.49 -6.93 19.08
C LEU A 92 5.81 -7.39 20.52
N SER A 93 5.77 -6.46 21.50
CA SER A 93 6.03 -6.78 22.90
C SER A 93 5.05 -7.81 23.45
N ILE A 94 3.75 -7.70 23.13
CA ILE A 94 2.75 -8.67 23.55
C ILE A 94 3.06 -10.05 22.98
N ILE A 95 3.37 -10.15 21.69
CA ILE A 95 3.69 -11.44 21.07
C ILE A 95 4.93 -12.07 21.72
N LEU A 96 5.96 -11.29 22.00
CA LEU A 96 7.22 -11.79 22.54
C LEU A 96 7.09 -12.21 24.02
N PHE A 97 6.33 -11.49 24.81
CA PHE A 97 6.27 -11.69 26.26
C PHE A 97 5.03 -12.42 26.76
N THR A 98 4.00 -12.63 25.92
CA THR A 98 2.76 -13.30 26.30
C THR A 98 2.44 -14.46 25.34
N LYS A 99 2.03 -15.60 25.88
CA LYS A 99 1.46 -16.69 25.10
C LYS A 99 -0.04 -16.41 24.86
N THR A 100 -0.35 -15.34 24.14
CA THR A 100 -1.73 -14.94 23.89
C THR A 100 -2.37 -15.72 22.75
N ILE A 101 -3.64 -16.08 22.92
CA ILE A 101 -4.48 -16.64 21.84
C ILE A 101 -4.82 -15.62 20.77
N TYR A 102 -4.57 -14.33 21.03
CA TYR A 102 -4.86 -13.20 20.12
C TYR A 102 -3.66 -12.80 19.26
N TYR A 103 -2.63 -13.64 19.13
CA TYR A 103 -1.40 -13.30 18.41
C TYR A 103 -1.62 -12.88 16.94
N HIS A 104 -2.65 -13.43 16.27
CA HIS A 104 -3.05 -13.00 14.92
C HIS A 104 -3.42 -11.52 14.87
N LEU A 105 -4.19 -11.05 15.85
CA LEU A 105 -4.60 -9.65 15.94
C LEU A 105 -3.40 -8.71 16.14
N PHE A 106 -2.42 -9.13 16.95
CA PHE A 106 -1.21 -8.32 17.14
C PHE A 106 -0.35 -8.30 15.88
N LEU A 107 -0.24 -9.41 15.16
CA LEU A 107 0.41 -9.45 13.85
C LEU A 107 -0.33 -8.57 12.83
N TYR A 108 -1.66 -8.56 12.85
CA TYR A 108 -2.45 -7.63 12.04
C TYR A 108 -2.05 -6.18 12.29
N PHE A 109 -1.97 -5.74 13.57
CA PHE A 109 -1.54 -4.38 13.89
C PHE A 109 -0.09 -4.07 13.54
N ILE A 110 0.81 -5.07 13.65
CA ILE A 110 2.19 -4.92 13.21
C ILE A 110 2.26 -4.66 11.70
N THR A 111 1.62 -5.49 10.90
CA THR A 111 1.64 -5.36 9.45
C THR A 111 0.97 -4.07 8.98
N LEU A 112 -0.14 -3.67 9.61
CA LEU A 112 -0.83 -2.42 9.35
C LEU A 112 0.06 -1.20 9.66
N SER A 113 0.76 -1.22 10.80
CA SER A 113 1.67 -0.14 11.19
C SER A 113 2.85 0.00 10.22
N ILE A 114 3.44 -1.13 9.80
CA ILE A 114 4.52 -1.16 8.81
C ILE A 114 4.03 -0.60 7.47
N TYR A 115 2.83 -1.00 7.04
CA TYR A 115 2.23 -0.53 5.78
C TYR A 115 2.11 1.00 5.78
N HIS A 116 1.37 1.56 6.72
CA HIS A 116 1.13 3.00 6.78
C HIS A 116 2.39 3.82 6.99
N TYR A 117 3.35 3.29 7.77
CA TYR A 117 4.61 3.96 7.98
C TYR A 117 5.48 3.99 6.73
N ALA A 118 5.50 2.90 5.96
CA ALA A 118 6.22 2.84 4.68
C ALA A 118 5.65 3.84 3.66
N GLU A 119 4.31 3.99 3.60
CA GLU A 119 3.64 5.00 2.76
C GLU A 119 4.10 6.42 3.14
N PHE A 120 3.99 6.77 4.40
CA PHE A 120 4.43 8.08 4.88
C PHE A 120 5.92 8.33 4.59
N PHE A 121 6.77 7.34 4.82
CA PHE A 121 8.21 7.50 4.63
C PHE A 121 8.58 7.68 3.16
N SER A 122 7.89 7.00 2.27
CA SER A 122 8.05 7.20 0.82
C SER A 122 7.63 8.61 0.39
N GLU A 123 6.50 9.12 0.85
CA GLU A 123 6.06 10.50 0.59
C GLU A 123 7.07 11.51 1.15
N LEU A 124 7.57 11.28 2.36
CA LEU A 124 8.58 12.15 2.98
C LEU A 124 9.88 12.20 2.17
N LEU A 125 10.30 11.07 1.58
CA LEU A 125 11.55 11.00 0.83
C LEU A 125 11.42 11.56 -0.59
N PHE A 126 10.34 11.23 -1.29
CA PHE A 126 10.24 11.44 -2.74
C PHE A 126 9.28 12.56 -3.14
N HIS A 127 8.30 12.89 -2.27
CA HIS A 127 7.23 13.88 -2.54
C HIS A 127 7.13 14.95 -1.45
N PHE A 128 8.25 15.31 -0.84
CA PHE A 128 8.30 16.21 0.32
C PHE A 128 7.58 17.56 0.10
N LYS A 129 7.58 18.08 -1.14
CA LYS A 129 6.91 19.36 -1.47
C LYS A 129 5.40 19.27 -1.37
N ASP A 130 4.87 18.11 -1.75
CA ASP A 130 3.45 17.80 -1.84
C ASP A 130 2.94 17.05 -0.61
N LEU A 131 3.76 16.94 0.44
CA LEU A 131 3.46 16.21 1.67
C LEU A 131 2.18 16.74 2.31
N GLN A 132 1.12 15.94 2.27
CA GLN A 132 -0.22 16.28 2.73
C GLN A 132 -0.54 15.63 4.07
N LYS A 133 -1.71 15.96 4.65
CA LYS A 133 -2.20 15.38 5.91
C LYS A 133 -2.42 13.87 5.81
N ASP A 134 -2.76 13.40 4.63
CA ASP A 134 -3.13 12.02 4.31
C ASP A 134 -1.94 11.13 3.91
N ALA A 135 -0.70 11.59 4.07
CA ALA A 135 0.51 10.84 3.70
C ALA A 135 0.60 9.44 4.33
N PHE A 136 -0.12 9.20 5.42
CA PHE A 136 -0.28 7.86 6.01
C PHE A 136 -1.42 7.03 5.39
N LEU A 137 -2.19 7.55 4.44
CA LEU A 137 -3.34 6.92 3.78
C LEU A 137 -4.46 6.42 4.71
N ILE A 138 -4.58 6.96 5.92
CA ILE A 138 -5.58 6.52 6.91
C ILE A 138 -6.85 7.37 6.83
N TYR A 139 -6.73 8.68 6.70
CA TYR A 139 -7.80 9.63 7.03
C TYR A 139 -8.78 9.93 5.90
N GLU A 140 -8.34 9.94 4.66
CA GLU A 140 -9.20 10.37 3.53
C GLU A 140 -10.09 9.26 2.95
N ASN A 141 -9.86 8.00 3.34
CA ASN A 141 -10.56 6.89 2.73
C ASN A 141 -11.54 6.20 3.69
N LYS A 142 -12.80 6.68 3.69
CA LYS A 142 -13.88 6.04 4.47
C LYS A 142 -13.99 4.53 4.20
N ARG A 143 -13.69 4.08 2.98
CA ARG A 143 -13.68 2.65 2.62
C ARG A 143 -12.61 1.88 3.39
N TRP A 144 -11.46 2.48 3.61
CA TRP A 144 -10.39 1.91 4.43
C TRP A 144 -10.84 1.68 5.88
N VAL A 145 -11.46 2.70 6.48
CA VAL A 145 -11.96 2.60 7.86
C VAL A 145 -13.04 1.51 7.97
N ILE A 146 -13.97 1.46 7.02
CA ILE A 146 -15.02 0.43 7.00
C ILE A 146 -14.40 -0.96 6.85
N SER A 147 -13.47 -1.16 5.93
CA SER A 147 -12.80 -2.44 5.71
C SER A 147 -12.06 -2.91 6.97
N THR A 148 -11.25 -2.04 7.58
CA THR A 148 -10.53 -2.36 8.82
C THR A 148 -11.49 -2.69 9.97
N ALA A 149 -12.57 -1.94 10.11
CA ALA A 149 -13.60 -2.20 11.12
C ALA A 149 -14.30 -3.54 10.87
N SER A 150 -14.62 -3.89 9.61
CA SER A 150 -15.25 -5.16 9.26
C SER A 150 -14.35 -6.35 9.60
N SER A 151 -13.06 -6.29 9.24
CA SER A 151 -12.07 -7.31 9.62
C SER A 151 -12.01 -7.51 11.12
N PHE A 152 -11.98 -6.41 11.86
CA PHE A 152 -11.89 -6.45 13.30
C PHE A 152 -13.14 -7.04 13.96
N ILE A 153 -14.32 -6.66 13.48
CA ILE A 153 -15.61 -7.18 13.95
C ILE A 153 -15.70 -8.68 13.67
N GLU A 154 -15.40 -9.13 12.45
CA GLU A 154 -15.39 -10.55 12.09
C GLU A 154 -14.45 -11.34 13.01
N TYR A 155 -13.20 -10.85 13.17
CA TYR A 155 -12.22 -11.49 14.02
C TYR A 155 -12.73 -11.67 15.47
N ILE A 156 -13.33 -10.64 16.06
CA ILE A 156 -13.87 -10.71 17.43
C ILE A 156 -15.03 -11.68 17.52
N VAL A 157 -15.99 -11.62 16.60
CA VAL A 157 -17.14 -12.52 16.56
C VAL A 157 -16.67 -13.97 16.47
N GLU A 158 -15.72 -14.26 15.58
CA GLU A 158 -15.21 -15.61 15.39
C GLU A 158 -14.36 -16.08 16.59
N MET A 159 -13.61 -15.21 17.24
CA MET A 159 -12.93 -15.54 18.50
C MET A 159 -13.92 -15.92 19.60
N PHE A 160 -15.10 -15.33 19.60
CA PHE A 160 -16.12 -15.61 20.61
C PHE A 160 -16.83 -16.95 20.37
N PHE A 161 -17.20 -17.23 19.09
CA PHE A 161 -18.03 -18.38 18.75
C PHE A 161 -17.24 -19.56 18.16
N PHE A 162 -16.09 -19.30 17.52
CA PHE A 162 -15.35 -20.24 16.69
C PHE A 162 -13.86 -20.31 17.02
N GLN A 163 -13.48 -20.00 18.25
CA GLN A 163 -12.06 -19.92 18.69
C GLN A 163 -11.21 -21.13 18.24
N LYS A 164 -11.79 -22.35 18.25
CA LYS A 164 -11.10 -23.59 17.86
C LYS A 164 -10.56 -23.55 16.43
N TYR A 165 -11.25 -22.82 15.53
CA TYR A 165 -10.87 -22.73 14.13
C TYR A 165 -9.84 -21.63 13.86
N LYS A 166 -9.60 -20.74 14.83
CA LYS A 166 -8.58 -19.68 14.73
C LYS A 166 -7.14 -20.19 14.88
N ASP A 167 -6.93 -21.44 15.28
CA ASP A 167 -5.58 -22.03 15.46
C ASP A 167 -5.20 -23.00 14.31
N ILE A 168 -5.80 -22.84 13.12
CA ILE A 168 -5.44 -23.64 11.95
C ILE A 168 -4.15 -23.13 11.35
N LYS A 169 -3.03 -23.74 11.74
CA LYS A 169 -1.66 -23.32 11.37
C LYS A 169 -1.44 -23.16 9.87
N PHE A 170 -2.09 -23.98 9.05
CA PHE A 170 -1.96 -23.90 7.60
C PHE A 170 -2.39 -22.53 7.07
N PHE A 171 -3.60 -22.07 7.41
CA PHE A 171 -4.10 -20.77 6.94
C PHE A 171 -3.31 -19.61 7.55
N PHE A 172 -2.93 -19.73 8.82
CA PHE A 172 -2.08 -18.73 9.45
C PHE A 172 -0.75 -18.55 8.70
N ILE A 173 -0.02 -19.66 8.43
CA ILE A 173 1.28 -19.60 7.75
C ILE A 173 1.11 -19.10 6.31
N LEU A 174 0.12 -19.60 5.58
CA LEU A 174 -0.18 -19.17 4.22
C LEU A 174 -0.45 -17.65 4.17
N GLY A 175 -1.35 -17.17 5.04
CA GLY A 175 -1.69 -15.75 5.13
C GLY A 175 -0.51 -14.88 5.53
N LEU A 176 0.32 -15.34 6.45
CA LEU A 176 1.54 -14.63 6.88
C LEU A 176 2.53 -14.49 5.71
N ILE A 177 2.78 -15.56 4.96
CA ILE A 177 3.66 -15.53 3.78
C ILE A 177 3.11 -14.57 2.74
N MET A 178 1.82 -14.64 2.42
CA MET A 178 1.17 -13.72 1.48
C MET A 178 1.29 -12.27 1.96
N THR A 179 1.06 -12.00 3.24
CA THR A 179 1.17 -10.66 3.84
C THR A 179 2.59 -10.10 3.69
N ILE A 180 3.62 -10.92 3.97
CA ILE A 180 5.03 -10.51 3.84
C ILE A 180 5.37 -10.23 2.37
N ILE A 181 4.99 -11.11 1.45
CA ILE A 181 5.22 -10.93 0.01
C ILE A 181 4.52 -9.67 -0.50
N GLY A 182 3.24 -9.50 -0.15
CA GLY A 182 2.47 -8.33 -0.57
C GLY A 182 3.07 -7.01 -0.04
N GLN A 183 3.50 -6.99 1.22
CA GLN A 183 4.18 -5.84 1.83
C GLN A 183 5.52 -5.54 1.14
N TYR A 184 6.29 -6.57 0.80
CA TYR A 184 7.53 -6.41 0.06
C TYR A 184 7.30 -5.78 -1.32
N PHE A 185 6.34 -6.31 -2.10
CA PHE A 185 5.99 -5.75 -3.41
C PHE A 185 5.56 -4.29 -3.32
N ARG A 186 4.75 -3.95 -2.30
CA ARG A 186 4.29 -2.58 -2.06
C ARG A 186 5.46 -1.64 -1.78
N ILE A 187 6.31 -1.98 -0.81
CA ILE A 187 7.46 -1.16 -0.43
C ILE A 187 8.46 -1.05 -1.60
N ALA A 188 8.78 -2.18 -2.25
CA ALA A 188 9.69 -2.17 -3.39
C ALA A 188 9.19 -1.29 -4.54
N ALA A 189 7.87 -1.27 -4.80
CA ALA A 189 7.27 -0.39 -5.80
C ALA A 189 7.46 1.10 -5.45
N LEU A 190 7.21 1.49 -4.22
CA LEU A 190 7.39 2.86 -3.72
C LEU A 190 8.84 3.33 -3.89
N PHE A 191 9.79 2.50 -3.44
CA PHE A 191 11.21 2.86 -3.44
C PHE A 191 11.88 2.74 -4.81
N THR A 192 11.37 1.90 -5.70
CA THR A 192 11.85 1.83 -7.10
C THR A 192 11.25 2.95 -7.95
N GLY A 193 9.97 3.23 -7.81
CA GLY A 193 9.26 4.27 -8.55
C GLY A 193 9.68 5.68 -8.14
N LYS A 194 10.04 5.88 -6.87
CA LYS A 194 10.49 7.18 -6.32
C LYS A 194 9.52 8.31 -6.70
N SER A 195 10.05 9.39 -7.30
CA SER A 195 9.25 10.54 -7.77
C SER A 195 8.32 10.25 -8.95
N ASN A 196 8.51 9.11 -9.65
CA ASN A 196 7.58 8.67 -10.69
C ASN A 196 6.35 7.94 -10.13
N PHE A 197 6.45 7.39 -8.92
CA PHE A 197 5.30 6.78 -8.24
C PHE A 197 4.28 7.85 -7.84
N ASN A 198 2.98 7.56 -8.00
CA ASN A 198 1.91 8.40 -7.48
C ASN A 198 0.73 7.54 -7.05
N HIS A 199 0.10 7.90 -5.93
CA HIS A 199 -1.11 7.22 -5.45
C HIS A 199 -2.34 7.46 -6.35
N LYS A 200 -2.36 8.57 -7.09
CA LYS A 200 -3.43 8.92 -8.04
C LYS A 200 -2.97 8.63 -9.46
N VAL A 201 -3.85 8.05 -10.26
CA VAL A 201 -3.59 7.85 -11.70
C VAL A 201 -3.28 9.21 -12.33
N GLN A 202 -2.17 9.31 -13.01
CA GLN A 202 -1.76 10.52 -13.72
C GLN A 202 -2.49 10.58 -15.06
N MET A 203 -3.22 11.66 -15.29
CA MET A 203 -3.95 11.89 -16.56
C MET A 203 -3.14 12.75 -17.53
N THR A 204 -2.08 13.38 -17.05
CA THR A 204 -1.18 14.24 -17.85
C THR A 204 0.26 13.86 -17.61
N LYS A 205 1.06 13.82 -18.68
CA LYS A 205 2.49 13.52 -18.61
C LYS A 205 3.23 14.69 -17.96
N ARG A 206 3.96 14.43 -16.89
CA ARG A 206 4.83 15.43 -16.24
C ARG A 206 6.13 15.55 -17.03
N LYS A 207 6.78 16.72 -17.05
CA LYS A 207 8.04 16.96 -17.79
C LYS A 207 9.14 15.93 -17.50
N ASN A 208 9.23 15.43 -16.26
CA ASN A 208 10.25 14.47 -15.82
C ASN A 208 9.64 13.08 -15.57
N HIS A 209 8.53 12.76 -16.20
CA HIS A 209 7.90 11.45 -16.06
C HIS A 209 8.65 10.44 -16.94
N VAL A 210 9.27 9.44 -16.31
CA VAL A 210 10.06 8.38 -16.96
C VAL A 210 9.38 7.05 -16.72
N LEU A 211 9.36 6.19 -17.73
CA LEU A 211 8.85 4.82 -17.59
C LEU A 211 9.83 3.97 -16.78
N VAL A 212 9.41 3.55 -15.60
CA VAL A 212 10.23 2.71 -14.72
C VAL A 212 10.02 1.25 -15.09
N LYS A 213 11.07 0.57 -15.57
CA LYS A 213 11.05 -0.85 -16.05
C LYS A 213 12.00 -1.76 -15.26
N HIS A 214 12.77 -1.22 -14.31
CA HIS A 214 13.78 -1.95 -13.53
C HIS A 214 13.30 -2.34 -12.15
N GLY A 215 14.09 -3.13 -11.43
CA GLY A 215 13.80 -3.60 -10.08
C GLY A 215 12.50 -4.39 -10.04
N ILE A 216 11.60 -4.11 -9.10
CA ILE A 216 10.34 -4.83 -8.97
C ILE A 216 9.43 -4.66 -10.20
N TYR A 217 9.60 -3.58 -10.97
CA TYR A 217 8.85 -3.34 -12.22
C TYR A 217 9.31 -4.24 -13.37
N SER A 218 10.47 -4.89 -13.29
CA SER A 218 10.87 -5.93 -14.27
C SER A 218 10.16 -7.26 -14.04
N ILE A 219 9.55 -7.46 -12.86
CA ILE A 219 8.82 -8.67 -12.50
C ILE A 219 7.31 -8.48 -12.68
N CYS A 220 6.80 -7.29 -12.38
CA CYS A 220 5.38 -6.96 -12.42
C CYS A 220 5.20 -5.49 -12.83
N ARG A 221 4.30 -5.19 -13.81
CA ARG A 221 4.05 -3.82 -14.28
C ARG A 221 3.40 -2.93 -13.24
N HIS A 222 2.52 -3.51 -12.41
CA HIS A 222 1.80 -2.81 -11.35
C HIS A 222 2.09 -3.41 -9.98
N PRO A 223 3.37 -3.40 -9.54
CA PRO A 223 3.79 -4.11 -8.31
C PRO A 223 3.12 -3.55 -7.05
N SER A 224 2.84 -2.25 -7.03
CA SER A 224 2.15 -1.60 -5.93
C SER A 224 0.70 -2.09 -5.75
N TYR A 225 -0.04 -2.29 -6.85
CA TYR A 225 -1.41 -2.79 -6.80
C TYR A 225 -1.47 -4.29 -6.49
N SER A 226 -0.59 -5.07 -7.14
CA SER A 226 -0.44 -6.50 -6.85
C SER A 226 -0.02 -6.75 -5.41
N GLY A 227 0.93 -5.94 -4.91
CA GLY A 227 1.38 -6.01 -3.52
C GLY A 227 0.26 -5.71 -2.53
N PHE A 228 -0.51 -4.65 -2.76
CA PHE A 228 -1.64 -4.31 -1.91
C PHE A 228 -2.74 -5.39 -1.92
N PHE A 229 -3.04 -5.93 -3.10
CA PHE A 229 -4.02 -7.02 -3.24
C PHE A 229 -3.59 -8.26 -2.44
N ILE A 230 -2.36 -8.73 -2.66
CA ILE A 230 -1.81 -9.92 -1.98
C ILE A 230 -1.73 -9.68 -0.46
N TRP A 231 -1.29 -8.50 -0.04
CA TRP A 231 -1.20 -8.11 1.37
C TRP A 231 -2.57 -8.10 2.04
N SER A 232 -3.57 -7.45 1.43
CA SER A 232 -4.91 -7.33 2.02
C SER A 232 -5.62 -8.68 2.14
N VAL A 233 -5.53 -9.53 1.13
CA VAL A 233 -6.10 -10.87 1.18
C VAL A 233 -5.30 -11.75 2.16
N GLY A 234 -3.97 -11.65 2.13
CA GLY A 234 -3.08 -12.39 3.01
C GLY A 234 -3.33 -12.12 4.50
N ILE A 235 -3.57 -10.86 4.87
CA ILE A 235 -3.82 -10.48 6.27
C ILE A 235 -5.16 -11.06 6.78
N GLU A 236 -6.19 -11.13 5.95
CA GLU A 236 -7.46 -11.75 6.31
C GLU A 236 -7.34 -13.28 6.44
N ILE A 237 -6.60 -13.93 5.54
CA ILE A 237 -6.28 -15.36 5.65
C ILE A 237 -5.45 -15.63 6.91
N MET A 238 -4.47 -14.79 7.24
CA MET A 238 -3.64 -14.89 8.44
C MET A 238 -4.49 -14.78 9.72
N CYS A 239 -5.47 -13.90 9.71
CA CYS A 239 -6.43 -13.73 10.81
C CYS A 239 -7.53 -14.78 10.80
N ILE A 240 -7.60 -15.63 9.76
CA ILE A 240 -8.64 -16.64 9.54
C ILE A 240 -10.04 -15.97 9.56
N ASN A 241 -10.21 -14.92 8.78
CA ASN A 241 -11.44 -14.16 8.58
C ASN A 241 -12.05 -14.54 7.22
N PRO A 242 -12.83 -15.61 7.08
CA PRO A 242 -13.27 -16.13 5.78
C PRO A 242 -14.19 -15.18 5.01
N LEU A 243 -15.08 -14.46 5.68
CA LEU A 243 -16.00 -13.53 5.01
C LEU A 243 -15.24 -12.31 4.46
N CYS A 244 -14.38 -11.69 5.28
CA CYS A 244 -13.54 -10.58 4.83
C CYS A 244 -12.53 -11.03 3.76
N THR A 245 -11.99 -12.24 3.83
CA THR A 245 -11.12 -12.80 2.78
C THR A 245 -11.82 -12.80 1.42
N ILE A 246 -13.04 -13.35 1.34
CA ILE A 246 -13.82 -13.41 0.10
C ILE A 246 -14.21 -12.00 -0.35
N ALA A 247 -14.72 -11.18 0.56
CA ALA A 247 -15.15 -9.82 0.25
C ALA A 247 -13.98 -8.95 -0.26
N PHE A 248 -12.82 -9.00 0.39
CA PHE A 248 -11.66 -8.22 -0.01
C PHE A 248 -11.09 -8.71 -1.33
N ALA A 249 -10.98 -10.03 -1.53
CA ALA A 249 -10.55 -10.59 -2.82
C ALA A 249 -11.44 -10.09 -3.96
N TYR A 250 -12.75 -10.13 -3.81
CA TYR A 250 -13.70 -9.71 -4.84
C TYR A 250 -13.67 -8.19 -5.07
N ILE A 251 -13.76 -7.40 -4.00
CA ILE A 251 -13.81 -5.91 -4.10
C ILE A 251 -12.51 -5.38 -4.68
N LEU A 252 -11.36 -5.83 -4.16
CA LEU A 252 -10.05 -5.34 -4.61
C LEU A 252 -9.71 -5.82 -6.01
N PHE A 253 -10.10 -7.05 -6.39
CA PHE A 253 -9.96 -7.53 -7.76
C PHE A 253 -10.66 -6.60 -8.74
N ASN A 254 -11.95 -6.29 -8.52
CA ASN A 254 -12.71 -5.40 -9.39
C ASN A 254 -12.13 -3.98 -9.38
N PHE A 255 -11.78 -3.46 -8.21
CA PHE A 255 -11.17 -2.14 -8.09
C PHE A 255 -9.88 -2.02 -8.91
N PHE A 256 -8.95 -2.96 -8.75
CA PHE A 256 -7.66 -2.92 -9.47
C PHE A 256 -7.83 -3.24 -10.95
N LYS A 257 -8.75 -4.11 -11.34
CA LYS A 257 -9.08 -4.36 -12.75
C LYS A 257 -9.43 -3.06 -13.48
N TYR A 258 -10.34 -2.26 -12.93
CA TYR A 258 -10.72 -0.98 -13.54
C TYR A 258 -9.60 0.05 -13.48
N ARG A 259 -8.90 0.11 -12.35
CA ARG A 259 -7.83 1.08 -12.13
C ARG A 259 -6.65 0.84 -13.07
N ILE A 260 -6.17 -0.40 -13.18
CA ILE A 260 -5.05 -0.77 -14.05
C ILE A 260 -5.41 -0.49 -15.52
N ARG A 261 -6.61 -0.90 -15.95
CA ARG A 261 -7.06 -0.63 -17.33
C ARG A 261 -7.08 0.88 -17.63
N GLY A 262 -7.55 1.68 -16.71
CA GLY A 262 -7.54 3.14 -16.85
C GLY A 262 -6.13 3.71 -16.91
N GLU A 263 -5.21 3.23 -16.05
CA GLU A 263 -3.83 3.71 -16.00
C GLU A 263 -3.02 3.29 -17.24
N GLU A 264 -3.19 2.06 -17.72
CA GLU A 264 -2.50 1.57 -18.93
C GLU A 264 -2.84 2.38 -20.19
N LYS A 265 -4.07 2.90 -20.29
CA LYS A 265 -4.43 3.83 -21.38
C LYS A 265 -3.54 5.08 -21.38
N TYR A 266 -3.37 5.70 -20.21
CA TYR A 266 -2.52 6.90 -20.09
C TYR A 266 -1.04 6.56 -20.28
N LEU A 267 -0.58 5.38 -19.82
CA LEU A 267 0.80 4.97 -20.00
C LEU A 267 1.13 4.74 -21.50
N ILE A 268 0.19 4.20 -22.28
CA ILE A 268 0.35 4.12 -23.75
C ILE A 268 0.42 5.52 -24.36
N ARG A 269 -0.47 6.45 -23.97
CA ARG A 269 -0.45 7.84 -24.44
C ARG A 269 0.82 8.60 -24.04
N PHE A 270 1.47 8.22 -22.93
CA PHE A 270 2.67 8.90 -22.46
C PHE A 270 3.96 8.34 -23.07
N PHE A 271 4.01 7.06 -23.37
CA PHE A 271 5.23 6.35 -23.71
C PHE A 271 5.13 5.52 -25.03
N GLY A 272 3.98 5.52 -25.69
CA GLY A 272 3.77 4.88 -27.00
C GLY A 272 4.24 3.42 -27.04
N MET A 273 5.03 3.10 -28.08
CA MET A 273 5.58 1.77 -28.31
C MET A 273 6.51 1.29 -27.21
N GLU A 274 7.19 2.18 -26.50
CA GLU A 274 8.04 1.80 -25.38
C GLU A 274 7.24 1.10 -24.29
N TYR A 275 6.04 1.61 -23.96
CA TYR A 275 5.14 0.98 -22.99
C TYR A 275 4.55 -0.33 -23.52
N ILE A 276 4.17 -0.38 -24.79
CA ILE A 276 3.63 -1.60 -25.42
C ILE A 276 4.64 -2.74 -25.40
N LYS A 277 5.92 -2.47 -25.74
CA LYS A 277 7.01 -3.46 -25.64
C LYS A 277 7.20 -3.95 -24.21
N TYR A 278 7.23 -3.03 -23.26
CA TYR A 278 7.32 -3.36 -21.82
C TYR A 278 6.14 -4.22 -21.37
N ARG A 279 4.93 -3.87 -21.78
CA ARG A 279 3.72 -4.61 -21.47
C ARG A 279 3.70 -6.04 -22.03
N LYS A 280 4.29 -6.27 -23.21
CA LYS A 280 4.45 -7.60 -23.79
C LYS A 280 5.45 -8.47 -23.01
N SER A 281 6.48 -7.87 -22.45
CA SER A 281 7.57 -8.58 -21.74
C SER A 281 7.27 -8.84 -20.26
N VAL A 282 6.45 -8.01 -19.61
CA VAL A 282 6.20 -8.07 -18.17
C VAL A 282 4.71 -8.19 -17.89
N GLY A 283 4.32 -9.15 -17.07
CA GLY A 283 2.93 -9.42 -16.69
C GLY A 283 2.42 -8.57 -15.52
N ILE A 284 1.19 -8.87 -15.09
CA ILE A 284 0.56 -8.37 -13.87
C ILE A 284 0.27 -9.58 -12.98
N LEU A 285 0.54 -9.49 -11.68
CA LEU A 285 0.29 -10.58 -10.73
C LEU A 285 -1.18 -10.69 -10.28
N ILE A 286 -2.05 -9.79 -10.74
CA ILE A 286 -3.50 -9.89 -10.58
C ILE A 286 -4.04 -10.56 -11.85
N PRO A 287 -4.64 -11.75 -11.77
CA PRO A 287 -5.07 -12.51 -12.95
C PRO A 287 -6.21 -11.79 -13.70
N PHE A 288 -6.35 -12.09 -15.00
CA PHE A 288 -7.44 -11.61 -15.87
C PHE A 288 -7.56 -10.08 -16.00
N VAL A 289 -6.50 -9.35 -15.71
CA VAL A 289 -6.46 -7.89 -15.87
C VAL A 289 -5.63 -7.55 -17.11
N ASN A 290 -6.27 -7.46 -18.25
CA ASN A 290 -5.65 -7.03 -19.50
C ASN A 290 -6.46 -5.89 -20.13
N LEU A 291 -5.76 -5.03 -20.86
CA LEU A 291 -6.37 -4.06 -21.76
C LEU A 291 -6.75 -4.81 -23.05
N ASP A 292 -7.93 -4.57 -23.60
CA ASP A 292 -8.34 -5.14 -24.88
C ASP A 292 -7.56 -4.48 -26.03
N LYS A 293 -7.43 -5.23 -27.15
CA LYS A 293 -6.62 -4.82 -28.30
C LYS A 293 -7.11 -3.52 -28.95
N LYS A 294 -8.43 -3.31 -28.99
CA LYS A 294 -9.05 -2.09 -29.56
C LYS A 294 -8.64 -0.86 -28.76
N THR A 295 -8.80 -0.92 -27.43
CA THR A 295 -8.38 0.18 -26.55
C THR A 295 -6.88 0.45 -26.61
N GLU A 296 -6.06 -0.58 -26.81
CA GLU A 296 -4.60 -0.43 -27.00
C GLU A 296 -4.29 0.35 -28.28
N LYS A 297 -4.93 -0.02 -29.40
CA LYS A 297 -4.80 0.66 -30.70
C LYS A 297 -5.23 2.13 -30.60
N GLU A 298 -6.44 2.39 -30.13
CA GLU A 298 -6.99 3.75 -29.97
C GLU A 298 -6.06 4.69 -29.16
N ASN A 299 -5.44 4.17 -28.10
CA ASN A 299 -4.54 4.99 -27.28
C ASN A 299 -3.13 5.16 -27.90
N LEU A 300 -2.70 4.23 -28.76
CA LEU A 300 -1.48 4.40 -29.54
C LEU A 300 -1.70 5.41 -30.67
N GLU A 301 -2.84 5.38 -31.35
CA GLU A 301 -3.21 6.38 -32.35
C GLU A 301 -3.20 7.80 -31.77
N LEU A 302 -3.81 7.99 -30.61
CA LEU A 302 -3.76 9.27 -29.89
C LEU A 302 -2.34 9.71 -29.49
N TYR A 303 -1.45 8.76 -29.18
CA TYR A 303 -0.04 9.08 -28.96
C TYR A 303 0.63 9.58 -30.24
N LEU A 304 0.36 8.94 -31.39
CA LEU A 304 0.95 9.30 -32.68
C LEU A 304 0.44 10.64 -33.24
N GLU A 305 -0.81 11.02 -32.90
CA GLU A 305 -1.33 12.37 -33.22
C GLU A 305 -0.51 13.49 -32.55
N GLU A 306 0.01 13.23 -31.34
CA GLU A 306 0.86 14.17 -30.59
C GLU A 306 2.36 14.07 -31.00
N HIS A 307 2.79 12.95 -31.64
CA HIS A 307 4.17 12.63 -31.98
C HIS A 307 4.28 12.19 -33.45
N GLN A 308 3.98 13.13 -34.38
CA GLN A 308 3.90 12.86 -35.81
C GLN A 308 5.23 12.39 -36.46
N ASP A 309 6.35 12.75 -35.85
CA ASP A 309 7.69 12.29 -36.25
C ASP A 309 7.89 10.78 -36.01
N GLU A 310 7.20 10.19 -35.06
CA GLU A 310 7.24 8.74 -34.80
C GLU A 310 6.18 7.94 -35.61
N ALA A 311 5.23 8.61 -36.27
CA ALA A 311 4.13 7.94 -36.97
C ALA A 311 4.59 7.09 -38.17
N ASN A 312 5.76 7.40 -38.74
CA ASN A 312 6.37 6.66 -39.87
C ASN A 312 7.31 5.53 -39.42
N ASP A 313 7.44 5.26 -38.12
CA ASP A 313 8.23 4.13 -37.63
C ASP A 313 7.63 2.82 -38.14
N GLN A 314 8.40 2.04 -38.93
CA GLN A 314 7.94 0.79 -39.53
C GLN A 314 7.43 -0.21 -38.50
N GLU A 315 7.97 -0.20 -37.30
CA GLU A 315 7.54 -1.09 -36.23
C GLU A 315 6.13 -0.72 -35.73
N ILE A 316 5.83 0.57 -35.66
CA ILE A 316 4.50 1.07 -35.25
C ILE A 316 3.47 0.74 -36.33
N VAL A 317 3.83 0.98 -37.61
CA VAL A 317 2.97 0.67 -38.74
C VAL A 317 2.66 -0.81 -38.81
N ASN A 318 3.67 -1.67 -38.67
CA ASN A 318 3.46 -3.11 -38.63
C ASN A 318 2.58 -3.56 -37.44
N PHE A 319 2.77 -2.98 -36.26
CA PHE A 319 1.95 -3.27 -35.08
C PHE A 319 0.48 -2.91 -35.28
N LEU A 320 0.19 -1.79 -35.95
CA LEU A 320 -1.17 -1.36 -36.25
C LEU A 320 -1.83 -2.28 -37.29
N ASN A 321 -1.09 -2.65 -38.32
CA ASN A 321 -1.57 -3.52 -39.42
C ASN A 321 -1.83 -4.95 -38.96
N ASP A 322 -0.93 -5.57 -38.18
CA ASP A 322 -1.09 -6.93 -37.64
C ASP A 322 -2.37 -7.07 -36.81
N LYS A 323 -2.81 -5.96 -36.20
CA LYS A 323 -4.02 -5.95 -35.39
C LYS A 323 -5.31 -5.72 -36.18
N GLU A 324 -5.24 -5.12 -37.37
CA GLU A 324 -6.39 -5.02 -38.28
C GLU A 324 -6.77 -6.39 -38.84
N GLU A 325 -5.81 -7.16 -39.29
CA GLU A 325 -6.04 -8.53 -39.77
C GLU A 325 -6.63 -9.46 -38.69
N THR A 326 -6.22 -9.28 -37.43
CA THR A 326 -6.75 -10.09 -36.31
C THR A 326 -8.13 -9.65 -35.86
N ALA A 327 -8.52 -8.40 -36.00
CA ALA A 327 -9.85 -7.88 -35.71
C ALA A 327 -10.88 -8.35 -36.77
N GLU A 328 -10.54 -8.22 -38.06
CA GLU A 328 -11.38 -8.69 -39.16
C GLU A 328 -11.62 -10.21 -39.15
N LYS A 329 -10.62 -11.01 -38.70
CA LYS A 329 -10.77 -12.46 -38.55
C LYS A 329 -11.67 -12.85 -37.37
N SER A 330 -11.78 -12.02 -36.32
CA SER A 330 -12.70 -12.28 -35.19
C SER A 330 -14.13 -11.89 -35.52
N GLU A 331 -14.35 -10.83 -36.28
CA GLU A 331 -15.72 -10.42 -36.74
C GLU A 331 -16.30 -11.36 -37.80
N LYS A 332 -15.47 -12.06 -38.57
CA LYS A 332 -15.92 -13.06 -39.56
C LYS A 332 -16.23 -14.42 -38.94
N ASN A 333 -15.91 -14.65 -37.67
CA ASN A 333 -16.15 -15.91 -36.97
C ASN A 333 -17.22 -15.80 -35.88
N GLU A 334 -17.88 -14.66 -35.70
CA GLU A 334 -19.13 -14.45 -34.97
C GLU A 334 -20.32 -14.35 -35.93
#